data_899aa68f7498c73e5990987b039dbf83
#
_entry.id   899aa68f7498c73e5990987b039dbf83
#
_cell.length_a   1.000
_cell.length_b   1.000
_cell.length_c   1.000
_cell.angle_alpha   90.00
_cell.angle_beta   90.00
_cell.angle_gamma   90.00
#
_symmetry.space_group_name_H-M   'P 1'
#
loop_
_entity.id
_entity.type
_entity.pdbx_description
1 polymer ?
#
loop_
_entity_poly.entity_id
_entity_poly.type
_entity_poly.pdbx_seq_one_letter_code
_entity_poly.pdbx_strand_id
1 'polypeptide(L)'
;MPRHSLRQIALFWSVNVARLVLAATFIFSGFVKAADPMGMFHKLSAYFAHWGYTFPLDSLILRGMVVCLAAVEFVLGLQFLLGMRMRLTAWCSTLFMTAMTLLTIYIYRYEPVPDCGCFGDAYVLSNGATLAKNVVLLLLCGLCLFAGRYTKRLISERNQWLTSIYTWVYVLGLCLYTLHYIPILEFTDYRNGTHWRDAWEGRFSAEAPESLSTLCFTDAQTGDDVTEQVLDSGYCFLLTMPEISTADAGNNDRINDIYDECVDNGYRFYLAVGEPWKKEDLQRWVDYTGAAYPVVSADAVQLKAMVRSNPGLLLLRDGIQIRKWSGNDLPILNDALAQQTYRNSLRGLIGLSDDNGDWRELPEKSRFFWKRPLGRLVLWYIIPLLVIMALDNLWVGSKYYRRYTQRRRLRRQQNAQATPAPEMDQQEEAPAEENQ
;
A
#
# COMPACT_ATOMS: atom_id res chain seq x y z
N MET A 1 -24.07 -14.12 -37.83
CA MET A 1 -23.23 -13.26 -36.97
C MET A 1 -23.27 -11.86 -37.50
N PRO A 2 -23.68 -10.83 -36.72
CA PRO A 2 -23.68 -9.46 -37.22
C PRO A 2 -22.22 -9.06 -37.51
N ARG A 3 -21.96 -8.56 -38.71
CA ARG A 3 -20.67 -7.99 -39.11
C ARG A 3 -20.45 -6.72 -38.26
N HIS A 4 -19.66 -6.84 -37.20
CA HIS A 4 -19.22 -5.64 -36.48
C HIS A 4 -18.42 -4.74 -37.45
N SER A 5 -18.77 -3.47 -37.55
CA SER A 5 -18.01 -2.54 -38.40
C SER A 5 -16.58 -2.43 -37.83
N LEU A 6 -15.56 -2.28 -38.67
CA LEU A 6 -14.16 -2.08 -38.28
C LEU A 6 -14.04 -1.01 -37.20
N ARG A 7 -14.84 0.03 -37.25
CA ARG A 7 -14.92 1.09 -36.23
C ARG A 7 -15.36 0.58 -34.86
N GLN A 8 -16.31 -0.37 -34.79
CA GLN A 8 -16.74 -0.96 -33.49
C GLN A 8 -15.67 -1.87 -32.88
N ILE A 9 -14.94 -2.61 -33.70
CA ILE A 9 -13.83 -3.45 -33.29
C ILE A 9 -12.67 -2.57 -32.74
N ALA A 10 -12.34 -1.49 -33.49
CA ALA A 10 -11.32 -0.54 -33.07
C ALA A 10 -11.67 0.13 -31.72
N LEU A 11 -12.91 0.61 -31.55
CA LEU A 11 -13.39 1.20 -30.30
C LEU A 11 -13.38 0.21 -29.15
N PHE A 12 -13.76 -1.06 -29.40
CA PHE A 12 -13.69 -2.10 -28.36
C PHE A 12 -12.26 -2.30 -27.85
N TRP A 13 -11.29 -2.43 -28.74
CA TRP A 13 -9.90 -2.63 -28.33
C TRP A 13 -9.32 -1.37 -27.68
N SER A 14 -9.54 -0.19 -28.25
CA SER A 14 -9.02 1.07 -27.70
C SER A 14 -9.51 1.33 -26.27
N VAL A 15 -10.81 1.16 -26.01
CA VAL A 15 -11.37 1.34 -24.66
C VAL A 15 -10.90 0.29 -23.67
N ASN A 16 -10.75 -0.98 -24.09
CA ASN A 16 -10.29 -2.01 -23.17
C ASN A 16 -8.80 -1.88 -22.86
N VAL A 17 -7.97 -1.42 -23.79
CA VAL A 17 -6.57 -1.08 -23.51
C VAL A 17 -6.49 0.14 -22.59
N ALA A 18 -7.23 1.22 -22.92
CA ALA A 18 -7.25 2.43 -22.09
C ALA A 18 -7.63 2.14 -20.63
N ARG A 19 -8.69 1.34 -20.40
CA ARG A 19 -9.09 0.98 -19.05
C ARG A 19 -8.05 0.14 -18.31
N LEU A 20 -7.29 -0.75 -19.00
CA LEU A 20 -6.23 -1.53 -18.38
C LEU A 20 -5.05 -0.66 -17.97
N VAL A 21 -4.68 0.33 -18.79
CA VAL A 21 -3.66 1.33 -18.45
C VAL A 21 -4.09 2.15 -17.23
N LEU A 22 -5.34 2.66 -17.25
CA LEU A 22 -5.92 3.36 -16.10
C LEU A 22 -5.94 2.47 -14.85
N ALA A 23 -6.39 1.22 -14.98
CA ALA A 23 -6.41 0.27 -13.88
C ALA A 23 -5.03 0.07 -13.27
N ALA A 24 -4.02 -0.22 -14.07
CA ALA A 24 -2.65 -0.43 -13.60
C ALA A 24 -2.11 0.81 -12.87
N THR A 25 -2.28 1.99 -13.45
CA THR A 25 -1.80 3.25 -12.87
C THR A 25 -2.50 3.57 -11.55
N PHE A 26 -3.83 3.49 -11.51
CA PHE A 26 -4.61 3.80 -10.30
C PHE A 26 -4.41 2.78 -9.19
N ILE A 27 -4.35 1.46 -9.51
CA ILE A 27 -4.05 0.42 -8.52
C ILE A 27 -2.66 0.62 -7.93
N PHE A 28 -1.65 0.84 -8.76
CA PHE A 28 -0.29 1.07 -8.31
C PHE A 28 -0.19 2.32 -7.43
N SER A 29 -0.74 3.44 -7.89
CA SER A 29 -0.74 4.72 -7.17
C SER A 29 -1.47 4.63 -5.82
N GLY A 30 -2.66 4.04 -5.79
CA GLY A 30 -3.42 3.86 -4.56
C GLY A 30 -2.79 2.85 -3.60
N PHE A 31 -2.22 1.76 -4.12
CA PHE A 31 -1.54 0.74 -3.32
C PHE A 31 -0.29 1.29 -2.62
N VAL A 32 0.56 2.01 -3.34
CA VAL A 32 1.78 2.62 -2.77
C VAL A 32 1.43 3.59 -1.64
N LYS A 33 0.41 4.46 -1.85
CA LYS A 33 -0.06 5.38 -0.82
C LYS A 33 -0.69 4.66 0.38
N ALA A 34 -1.38 3.54 0.15
CA ALA A 34 -1.94 2.73 1.22
C ALA A 34 -0.86 1.95 1.99
N ALA A 35 0.24 1.57 1.32
CA ALA A 35 1.37 0.90 1.94
C ALA A 35 2.27 1.84 2.78
N ASP A 36 2.40 3.12 2.38
CA ASP A 36 3.08 4.18 3.14
C ASP A 36 2.26 5.49 3.12
N PRO A 37 1.17 5.57 3.90
CA PRO A 37 0.36 6.79 3.97
C PRO A 37 1.10 7.95 4.62
N MET A 38 2.06 7.68 5.53
CA MET A 38 2.83 8.76 6.16
C MET A 38 3.78 9.44 5.19
N GLY A 39 4.35 8.75 4.20
CA GLY A 39 5.09 9.37 3.12
C GLY A 39 4.25 10.38 2.34
N MET A 40 3.01 10.03 2.01
CA MET A 40 2.08 10.96 1.37
C MET A 40 1.62 12.09 2.31
N PHE A 41 1.46 11.80 3.62
CA PHE A 41 1.16 12.81 4.64
C PHE A 41 2.22 13.92 4.65
N HIS A 42 3.50 13.57 4.66
CA HIS A 42 4.59 14.55 4.67
C HIS A 42 4.60 15.42 3.40
N LYS A 43 4.35 14.82 2.24
CA LYS A 43 4.25 15.57 0.98
C LYS A 43 3.05 16.52 0.99
N LEU A 44 1.90 16.05 1.45
CA LEU A 44 0.70 16.88 1.53
C LEU A 44 0.87 18.01 2.55
N SER A 45 1.50 17.74 3.71
CA SER A 45 1.87 18.76 4.70
C SER A 45 2.77 19.83 4.10
N ALA A 46 3.75 19.45 3.27
CA ALA A 46 4.63 20.40 2.60
C ALA A 46 3.87 21.31 1.61
N TYR A 47 2.87 20.78 0.88
CA TYR A 47 2.00 21.60 0.04
C TYR A 47 1.22 22.63 0.85
N PHE A 48 0.61 22.21 1.95
CA PHE A 48 -0.14 23.12 2.80
C PHE A 48 0.76 24.16 3.46
N ALA A 49 1.96 23.78 3.89
CA ALA A 49 2.95 24.71 4.45
C ALA A 49 3.34 25.81 3.45
N HIS A 50 3.48 25.47 2.17
CA HIS A 50 3.70 26.47 1.11
C HIS A 50 2.55 27.49 1.01
N TRP A 51 1.33 27.10 1.33
CA TRP A 51 0.16 27.99 1.37
C TRP A 51 -0.05 28.65 2.75
N GLY A 52 0.90 28.49 3.67
CA GLY A 52 0.85 29.08 5.01
C GLY A 52 0.07 28.27 6.05
N TYR A 53 -0.33 27.03 5.73
CA TYR A 53 -1.03 26.14 6.67
C TYR A 53 -0.07 25.04 7.15
N THR A 54 0.15 24.98 8.47
CA THR A 54 0.95 23.92 9.09
C THR A 54 0.05 22.91 9.79
N PHE A 55 0.33 21.63 9.60
CA PHE A 55 -0.38 20.53 10.25
C PHE A 55 0.60 19.74 11.11
N PRO A 56 0.27 19.50 12.39
CA PRO A 56 1.07 18.64 13.24
C PRO A 56 1.01 17.18 12.76
N LEU A 57 2.00 16.35 13.14
CA LEU A 57 2.13 14.96 12.69
C LEU A 57 0.96 14.06 13.11
N ASP A 58 0.21 14.42 14.13
CA ASP A 58 -0.97 13.71 14.63
C ASP A 58 -2.29 14.17 14.00
N SER A 59 -2.26 15.15 13.07
CA SER A 59 -3.46 15.71 12.45
C SER A 59 -4.36 14.65 11.81
N LEU A 60 -5.52 14.41 12.42
CA LEU A 60 -6.53 13.46 11.92
C LEU A 60 -7.12 13.89 10.57
N ILE A 61 -7.23 15.22 10.33
CA ILE A 61 -7.76 15.74 9.07
C ILE A 61 -6.84 15.35 7.93
N LEU A 62 -5.54 15.61 8.07
CA LEU A 62 -4.56 15.34 7.03
C LEU A 62 -4.37 13.83 6.81
N ARG A 63 -4.33 13.02 7.89
CA ARG A 63 -4.33 11.56 7.82
C ARG A 63 -5.57 11.04 7.08
N GLY A 64 -6.76 11.58 7.40
CA GLY A 64 -8.01 11.24 6.73
C GLY A 64 -7.99 11.56 5.23
N MET A 65 -7.43 12.71 4.84
CA MET A 65 -7.27 13.09 3.43
C MET A 65 -6.38 12.09 2.68
N VAL A 66 -5.26 11.70 3.26
CA VAL A 66 -4.34 10.71 2.66
C VAL A 66 -5.00 9.35 2.49
N VAL A 67 -5.68 8.86 3.52
CA VAL A 67 -6.42 7.58 3.47
C VAL A 67 -7.51 7.63 2.40
N CYS A 68 -8.27 8.72 2.33
CA CYS A 68 -9.29 8.92 1.31
C CYS A 68 -8.69 8.89 -0.10
N LEU A 69 -7.58 9.61 -0.31
CA LEU A 69 -6.88 9.68 -1.59
C LEU A 69 -6.41 8.28 -2.04
N ALA A 70 -5.71 7.55 -1.18
CA ALA A 70 -5.23 6.19 -1.44
C ALA A 70 -6.37 5.23 -1.77
N ALA A 71 -7.45 5.27 -0.96
CA ALA A 71 -8.59 4.39 -1.12
C ALA A 71 -9.38 4.68 -2.41
N VAL A 72 -9.62 5.94 -2.74
CA VAL A 72 -10.32 6.34 -3.97
C VAL A 72 -9.53 5.89 -5.19
N GLU A 73 -8.22 6.15 -5.25
CA GLU A 73 -7.38 5.69 -6.36
C GLU A 73 -7.43 4.17 -6.51
N PHE A 74 -7.19 3.41 -5.44
CA PHE A 74 -7.16 1.96 -5.50
C PHE A 74 -8.50 1.36 -5.96
N VAL A 75 -9.62 1.87 -5.42
CA VAL A 75 -10.97 1.42 -5.78
C VAL A 75 -11.30 1.75 -7.23
N LEU A 76 -11.01 2.97 -7.70
CA LEU A 76 -11.22 3.34 -9.11
C LEU A 76 -10.39 2.46 -10.05
N GLY A 77 -9.14 2.19 -9.70
CA GLY A 77 -8.27 1.30 -10.46
C GLY A 77 -8.85 -0.10 -10.59
N LEU A 78 -9.35 -0.67 -9.49
CA LEU A 78 -9.98 -1.99 -9.52
C LEU A 78 -11.29 -2.00 -10.30
N GLN A 79 -12.10 -0.95 -10.19
CA GLN A 79 -13.33 -0.84 -10.96
C GLN A 79 -13.04 -0.79 -12.47
N PHE A 80 -11.97 -0.12 -12.90
CA PHE A 80 -11.48 -0.20 -14.27
C PHE A 80 -11.02 -1.61 -14.63
N LEU A 81 -10.21 -2.27 -13.80
CA LEU A 81 -9.71 -3.62 -14.05
C LEU A 81 -10.83 -4.62 -14.29
N LEU A 82 -11.87 -4.58 -13.47
CA LEU A 82 -12.99 -5.52 -13.52
C LEU A 82 -14.13 -5.07 -14.47
N GLY A 83 -14.09 -3.84 -14.96
CA GLY A 83 -15.12 -3.27 -15.83
C GLY A 83 -16.44 -3.03 -15.11
N MET A 84 -16.37 -2.65 -13.81
CA MET A 84 -17.54 -2.43 -12.96
C MET A 84 -18.08 -1.00 -13.13
N ARG A 85 -19.41 -0.84 -13.15
CA ARG A 85 -20.10 0.47 -13.15
C ARG A 85 -19.42 1.53 -14.03
N MET A 86 -19.00 1.15 -15.25
CA MET A 86 -18.08 1.93 -16.09
C MET A 86 -18.44 3.41 -16.26
N ARG A 87 -19.75 3.75 -16.32
CA ARG A 87 -20.17 5.16 -16.41
C ARG A 87 -19.77 5.95 -15.17
N LEU A 88 -20.11 5.43 -13.98
CA LEU A 88 -19.80 6.09 -12.70
C LEU A 88 -18.27 6.16 -12.51
N THR A 89 -17.57 5.04 -12.72
CA THR A 89 -16.11 4.97 -12.61
C THR A 89 -15.43 5.98 -13.52
N ALA A 90 -15.82 6.05 -14.79
CA ALA A 90 -15.24 6.99 -15.74
C ALA A 90 -15.53 8.46 -15.36
N TRP A 91 -16.75 8.78 -14.88
CA TRP A 91 -17.08 10.13 -14.40
C TRP A 91 -16.24 10.53 -13.19
N CYS A 92 -16.20 9.67 -12.15
CA CYS A 92 -15.41 9.92 -10.95
C CYS A 92 -13.92 10.07 -11.28
N SER A 93 -13.39 9.19 -12.14
CA SER A 93 -11.98 9.24 -12.54
C SER A 93 -11.66 10.47 -13.40
N THR A 94 -12.56 10.90 -14.27
CA THR A 94 -12.37 12.12 -15.08
C THR A 94 -12.33 13.35 -14.16
N LEU A 95 -13.27 13.46 -13.21
CA LEU A 95 -13.27 14.54 -12.23
C LEU A 95 -11.99 14.53 -11.38
N PHE A 96 -11.61 13.37 -10.86
CA PHE A 96 -10.39 13.18 -10.08
C PHE A 96 -9.14 13.57 -10.90
N MET A 97 -8.99 13.06 -12.12
CA MET A 97 -7.84 13.36 -12.96
C MET A 97 -7.81 14.82 -13.42
N THR A 98 -8.97 15.47 -13.59
CA THR A 98 -9.02 16.92 -13.86
C THR A 98 -8.43 17.70 -12.69
N ALA A 99 -8.87 17.40 -11.46
CA ALA A 99 -8.33 18.05 -10.26
C ALA A 99 -6.81 17.81 -10.12
N MET A 100 -6.36 16.57 -10.32
CA MET A 100 -4.94 16.21 -10.24
C MET A 100 -4.10 16.85 -11.36
N THR A 101 -4.66 17.02 -12.55
CA THR A 101 -3.98 17.70 -13.66
C THR A 101 -3.84 19.20 -13.38
N LEU A 102 -4.88 19.84 -12.86
CA LEU A 102 -4.82 21.26 -12.45
C LEU A 102 -3.78 21.48 -11.35
N LEU A 103 -3.76 20.60 -10.34
CA LEU A 103 -2.73 20.62 -9.29
C LEU A 103 -1.32 20.46 -9.87
N THR A 104 -1.15 19.53 -10.82
CA THR A 104 0.17 19.28 -11.44
C THR A 104 0.63 20.45 -12.32
N ILE A 105 -0.30 21.16 -13.00
CA ILE A 105 0.01 22.41 -13.71
C ILE A 105 0.54 23.47 -12.73
N TYR A 106 -0.12 23.61 -11.57
CA TYR A 106 0.33 24.50 -10.51
C TYR A 106 1.73 24.14 -10.02
N ILE A 107 1.97 22.84 -9.72
CA ILE A 107 3.28 22.34 -9.26
C ILE A 107 4.37 22.59 -10.31
N TYR A 108 4.08 22.28 -11.58
CA TYR A 108 5.00 22.50 -12.69
C TYR A 108 5.36 23.97 -12.89
N ARG A 109 4.41 24.90 -12.59
CA ARG A 109 4.62 26.34 -12.80
C ARG A 109 5.34 27.02 -11.66
N TYR A 110 5.10 26.59 -10.41
CA TYR A 110 5.56 27.28 -9.19
C TYR A 110 6.57 26.47 -8.38
N GLU A 111 6.77 25.20 -8.68
CA GLU A 111 7.71 24.28 -8.02
C GLU A 111 7.70 24.34 -6.48
N PRO A 112 6.53 24.33 -5.82
CA PRO A 112 6.43 24.45 -4.37
C PRO A 112 7.05 23.27 -3.62
N VAL A 113 7.21 22.13 -4.30
CA VAL A 113 7.81 20.89 -3.81
C VAL A 113 8.61 20.23 -4.92
N PRO A 114 9.65 19.44 -4.60
CA PRO A 114 10.52 18.80 -5.60
C PRO A 114 9.79 17.79 -6.47
N ASP A 115 8.78 17.08 -5.94
CA ASP A 115 7.99 16.10 -6.69
C ASP A 115 6.50 16.10 -6.29
N CYS A 116 5.64 15.67 -7.20
CA CYS A 116 4.18 15.62 -6.99
C CYS A 116 3.72 14.56 -5.98
N GLY A 117 4.54 13.55 -5.67
CA GLY A 117 4.14 12.43 -4.81
C GLY A 117 3.06 11.50 -5.38
N CYS A 118 2.78 11.55 -6.69
CA CYS A 118 1.74 10.73 -7.32
C CYS A 118 1.91 9.22 -7.07
N PHE A 119 3.16 8.75 -6.98
CA PHE A 119 3.52 7.37 -6.67
C PHE A 119 4.26 7.25 -5.33
N GLY A 120 4.00 8.18 -4.39
CA GLY A 120 4.69 8.22 -3.10
C GLY A 120 6.21 8.30 -3.28
N ASP A 121 6.94 7.63 -2.40
CA ASP A 121 8.40 7.50 -2.47
C ASP A 121 8.85 6.27 -3.29
N ALA A 122 7.91 5.44 -3.78
CA ALA A 122 8.23 4.25 -4.57
C ALA A 122 8.80 4.58 -5.96
N TYR A 123 8.34 5.68 -6.56
CA TYR A 123 8.82 6.13 -7.85
C TYR A 123 8.67 7.65 -8.00
N VAL A 124 9.79 8.33 -7.97
CA VAL A 124 9.85 9.80 -8.09
C VAL A 124 9.90 10.18 -9.57
N LEU A 125 8.93 10.99 -9.98
CA LEU A 125 8.82 11.54 -11.34
C LEU A 125 9.10 13.04 -11.31
N SER A 126 9.81 13.54 -12.32
CA SER A 126 9.91 14.99 -12.51
C SER A 126 8.52 15.62 -12.71
N ASN A 127 8.39 16.90 -12.33
CA ASN A 127 7.10 17.62 -12.43
C ASN A 127 6.57 17.65 -13.87
N GLY A 128 7.45 17.77 -14.89
CA GLY A 128 7.05 17.73 -16.29
C GLY A 128 6.56 16.35 -16.74
N ALA A 129 7.26 15.27 -16.34
CA ALA A 129 6.82 13.90 -16.66
C ALA A 129 5.48 13.56 -15.98
N THR A 130 5.28 14.06 -14.76
CA THR A 130 4.01 13.89 -14.03
C THR A 130 2.87 14.61 -14.72
N LEU A 131 3.09 15.83 -15.20
CA LEU A 131 2.07 16.58 -15.96
C LEU A 131 1.73 15.86 -17.26
N ALA A 132 2.72 15.42 -18.05
CA ALA A 132 2.50 14.67 -19.28
C ALA A 132 1.69 13.39 -19.04
N LYS A 133 2.07 12.61 -18.01
CA LYS A 133 1.33 11.42 -17.57
C LYS A 133 -0.12 11.76 -17.25
N ASN A 134 -0.38 12.81 -16.46
CA ASN A 134 -1.72 13.16 -16.01
C ASN A 134 -2.60 13.61 -17.18
N VAL A 135 -2.08 14.34 -18.17
CA VAL A 135 -2.79 14.70 -19.41
C VAL A 135 -3.17 13.44 -20.18
N VAL A 136 -2.25 12.49 -20.36
CA VAL A 136 -2.53 11.22 -21.04
C VAL A 136 -3.63 10.44 -20.29
N LEU A 137 -3.53 10.30 -18.97
CA LEU A 137 -4.55 9.60 -18.18
C LEU A 137 -5.91 10.29 -18.26
N LEU A 138 -5.96 11.61 -18.26
CA LEU A 138 -7.21 12.38 -18.43
C LEU A 138 -7.85 12.10 -19.79
N LEU A 139 -7.08 12.05 -20.87
CA LEU A 139 -7.58 11.68 -22.21
C LEU A 139 -8.11 10.24 -22.25
N LEU A 140 -7.43 9.30 -21.59
CA LEU A 140 -7.90 7.91 -21.47
C LEU A 140 -9.20 7.81 -20.63
N CYS A 141 -9.33 8.60 -19.56
CA CYS A 141 -10.58 8.71 -18.80
C CYS A 141 -11.72 9.22 -19.68
N GLY A 142 -11.49 10.27 -20.49
CA GLY A 142 -12.42 10.78 -21.47
C GLY A 142 -12.86 9.71 -22.49
N LEU A 143 -11.91 8.94 -23.03
CA LEU A 143 -12.21 7.83 -23.93
C LEU A 143 -13.10 6.78 -23.24
N CYS A 144 -12.82 6.41 -22.01
CA CYS A 144 -13.65 5.48 -21.24
C CYS A 144 -15.04 6.06 -20.93
N LEU A 145 -15.15 7.37 -20.72
CA LEU A 145 -16.43 8.05 -20.48
C LEU A 145 -17.34 7.98 -21.72
N PHE A 146 -16.81 8.28 -22.91
CA PHE A 146 -17.58 8.29 -24.15
C PHE A 146 -17.84 6.89 -24.74
N ALA A 147 -16.86 5.98 -24.63
CA ALA A 147 -16.92 4.67 -25.25
C ALA A 147 -17.06 3.51 -24.25
N GLY A 148 -17.34 3.78 -22.97
CA GLY A 148 -17.43 2.78 -21.89
C GLY A 148 -18.48 1.67 -22.11
N ARG A 149 -19.44 1.88 -23.01
CA ARG A 149 -20.42 0.83 -23.42
C ARG A 149 -19.78 -0.39 -24.10
N TYR A 150 -18.57 -0.24 -24.64
CA TYR A 150 -17.84 -1.31 -25.33
C TYR A 150 -16.89 -2.10 -24.39
N THR A 151 -16.91 -1.81 -23.09
CA THR A 151 -16.03 -2.50 -22.13
C THR A 151 -16.52 -3.91 -21.81
N LYS A 152 -15.57 -4.84 -21.69
CA LYS A 152 -15.84 -6.20 -21.21
C LYS A 152 -15.92 -6.21 -19.69
N ARG A 153 -17.02 -6.69 -19.12
CA ARG A 153 -17.20 -6.88 -17.68
C ARG A 153 -16.69 -8.24 -17.25
N LEU A 154 -16.00 -8.31 -16.12
CA LEU A 154 -15.48 -9.55 -15.55
C LEU A 154 -16.35 -10.08 -14.41
N ILE A 155 -17.21 -9.24 -13.82
CA ILE A 155 -18.11 -9.58 -12.72
C ILE A 155 -19.53 -9.19 -13.07
N SER A 156 -20.50 -10.02 -12.69
CA SER A 156 -21.94 -9.76 -12.91
C SER A 156 -22.40 -8.51 -12.15
N GLU A 157 -23.38 -7.78 -12.68
CA GLU A 157 -23.91 -6.56 -12.06
C GLU A 157 -24.40 -6.79 -10.62
N ARG A 158 -24.92 -7.97 -10.33
CA ARG A 158 -25.44 -8.32 -9.01
C ARG A 158 -24.37 -8.36 -7.94
N ASN A 159 -23.15 -8.84 -8.27
CA ASN A 159 -22.09 -9.09 -7.28
C ASN A 159 -21.02 -8.00 -7.24
N GLN A 160 -21.16 -6.93 -8.05
CA GLN A 160 -20.23 -5.79 -8.05
C GLN A 160 -20.15 -5.09 -6.68
N TRP A 161 -21.25 -5.07 -5.92
CA TRP A 161 -21.28 -4.46 -4.59
C TRP A 161 -20.36 -5.21 -3.60
N LEU A 162 -20.39 -6.56 -3.63
CA LEU A 162 -19.55 -7.40 -2.76
C LEU A 162 -18.07 -7.15 -3.02
N THR A 163 -17.67 -7.14 -4.30
CA THR A 163 -16.30 -6.83 -4.70
C THR A 163 -15.89 -5.42 -4.29
N SER A 164 -16.80 -4.44 -4.44
CA SER A 164 -16.52 -3.06 -4.03
C SER A 164 -16.32 -2.96 -2.52
N ILE A 165 -17.20 -3.56 -1.70
CA ILE A 165 -17.05 -3.56 -0.23
C ILE A 165 -15.75 -4.24 0.18
N TYR A 166 -15.45 -5.42 -0.39
CA TYR A 166 -14.21 -6.13 -0.10
C TYR A 166 -12.97 -5.25 -0.38
N THR A 167 -12.97 -4.53 -1.51
CA THR A 167 -11.87 -3.64 -1.88
C THR A 167 -11.72 -2.47 -0.90
N TRP A 168 -12.84 -1.84 -0.50
CA TRP A 168 -12.82 -0.78 0.50
C TRP A 168 -12.28 -1.28 1.84
N VAL A 169 -12.76 -2.43 2.33
CA VAL A 169 -12.30 -3.02 3.59
C VAL A 169 -10.80 -3.33 3.54
N TYR A 170 -10.32 -3.89 2.42
CA TYR A 170 -8.91 -4.21 2.26
C TYR A 170 -8.03 -2.96 2.29
N VAL A 171 -8.33 -1.95 1.46
CA VAL A 171 -7.47 -0.77 1.35
C VAL A 171 -7.53 0.10 2.60
N LEU A 172 -8.70 0.25 3.23
CA LEU A 172 -8.83 0.97 4.49
C LEU A 172 -8.11 0.24 5.62
N GLY A 173 -8.27 -1.09 5.71
CA GLY A 173 -7.54 -1.93 6.67
C GLY A 173 -6.03 -1.82 6.51
N LEU A 174 -5.53 -1.81 5.27
CA LEU A 174 -4.11 -1.61 4.99
C LEU A 174 -3.64 -0.21 5.44
N CYS A 175 -4.36 0.86 5.09
CA CYS A 175 -4.03 2.21 5.51
C CYS A 175 -4.02 2.36 7.04
N LEU A 176 -5.04 1.84 7.73
CA LEU A 176 -5.12 1.92 9.19
C LEU A 176 -4.00 1.15 9.87
N TYR A 177 -3.68 -0.04 9.34
CA TYR A 177 -2.56 -0.83 9.83
C TYR A 177 -1.23 -0.08 9.71
N THR A 178 -0.94 0.46 8.52
CA THR A 178 0.34 1.15 8.25
C THR A 178 0.44 2.54 8.88
N LEU A 179 -0.69 3.17 9.26
CA LEU A 179 -0.69 4.39 10.07
C LEU A 179 -0.43 4.12 11.55
N HIS A 180 -0.82 2.93 12.05
CA HIS A 180 -0.63 2.57 13.46
C HIS A 180 0.75 1.95 13.72
N TYR A 181 1.23 1.14 12.77
CA TYR A 181 2.54 0.50 12.79
C TYR A 181 3.50 1.19 11.81
N ILE A 182 4.63 0.56 11.52
CA ILE A 182 5.49 0.99 10.42
C ILE A 182 4.95 0.48 9.07
N PRO A 183 5.27 1.14 7.95
CA PRO A 183 4.94 0.64 6.62
C PRO A 183 5.46 -0.78 6.38
N ILE A 184 4.59 -1.64 5.80
CA ILE A 184 4.98 -3.02 5.46
C ILE A 184 5.98 -3.02 4.29
N LEU A 185 5.90 -2.02 3.42
CA LEU A 185 6.80 -1.79 2.30
C LEU A 185 7.50 -0.46 2.50
N GLU A 186 8.81 -0.51 2.53
CA GLU A 186 9.65 0.66 2.69
C GLU A 186 10.14 1.15 1.35
N PHE A 187 9.82 2.40 1.04
CA PHE A 187 10.22 3.06 -0.20
C PHE A 187 11.35 4.09 0.01
N THR A 188 11.74 4.32 1.27
CA THR A 188 12.84 5.24 1.61
C THR A 188 14.20 4.54 1.55
N ASP A 189 15.26 5.31 1.55
CA ASP A 189 16.64 4.79 1.58
C ASP A 189 16.99 4.15 2.94
N TYR A 190 16.21 4.42 3.96
CA TYR A 190 16.38 3.91 5.32
C TYR A 190 15.69 2.55 5.52
N ARG A 191 16.07 1.55 4.70
CA ARG A 191 15.55 0.19 4.77
C ARG A 191 16.42 -0.70 5.64
N ASN A 192 15.82 -1.74 6.22
CA ASN A 192 16.58 -2.77 6.92
C ASN A 192 17.63 -3.39 5.99
N GLY A 193 18.88 -3.48 6.47
CA GLY A 193 20.03 -3.92 5.71
C GLY A 193 20.75 -2.82 4.94
N THR A 194 20.37 -1.54 5.10
CA THR A 194 21.09 -0.41 4.50
C THR A 194 22.33 -0.09 5.32
N HIS A 195 23.44 0.13 4.65
CA HIS A 195 24.75 0.45 5.21
C HIS A 195 24.89 1.98 5.32
N TRP A 196 24.50 2.55 6.46
CA TRP A 196 24.53 4.00 6.67
C TRP A 196 25.94 4.52 6.75
N ARG A 197 26.83 3.80 7.48
CA ARG A 197 28.22 4.19 7.64
C ARG A 197 28.96 4.25 6.29
N ASP A 198 28.84 3.19 5.50
CA ASP A 198 29.52 3.12 4.21
C ASP A 198 29.03 4.21 3.22
N ALA A 199 27.71 4.50 3.25
CA ALA A 199 27.13 5.56 2.44
C ALA A 199 27.57 6.95 2.90
N TRP A 200 27.64 7.18 4.21
CA TRP A 200 28.10 8.43 4.82
C TRP A 200 29.60 8.66 4.59
N GLU A 201 30.44 7.64 4.72
CA GLU A 201 31.87 7.71 4.41
C GLU A 201 32.17 7.78 2.90
N GLY A 202 31.14 7.72 2.03
CA GLY A 202 31.29 7.76 0.58
C GLY A 202 31.92 6.50 -0.04
N ARG A 203 31.96 5.39 0.69
CA ARG A 203 32.53 4.11 0.23
C ARG A 203 31.69 3.43 -0.84
N PHE A 204 30.39 3.68 -0.91
CA PHE A 204 29.55 3.36 -2.06
C PHE A 204 29.54 4.56 -3.01
N SER A 205 30.65 4.74 -3.75
CA SER A 205 30.78 5.79 -4.76
C SER A 205 29.59 5.79 -5.72
N ALA A 206 29.20 6.94 -6.23
CA ALA A 206 28.22 7.21 -7.30
C ALA A 206 26.78 6.64 -7.12
N GLU A 207 26.55 5.65 -6.29
CA GLU A 207 25.22 5.04 -6.04
C GLU A 207 24.70 5.26 -4.62
N ALA A 208 25.47 5.94 -3.74
CA ALA A 208 25.02 6.23 -2.38
C ALA A 208 23.86 7.23 -2.42
N PRO A 209 22.73 6.94 -1.76
CA PRO A 209 21.63 7.89 -1.67
C PRO A 209 22.07 9.20 -1.02
N GLU A 210 21.70 10.34 -1.61
CA GLU A 210 22.03 11.66 -1.08
C GLU A 210 21.55 11.84 0.36
N SER A 211 20.41 11.26 0.71
CA SER A 211 19.84 11.26 2.05
C SER A 211 20.76 10.66 3.12
N LEU A 212 21.58 9.67 2.78
CA LEU A 212 22.52 9.03 3.68
C LEU A 212 23.90 9.71 3.68
N SER A 213 24.32 10.26 2.54
CA SER A 213 25.61 10.97 2.45
C SER A 213 25.58 12.32 3.18
N THR A 214 24.40 12.93 3.32
CA THR A 214 24.16 14.20 4.03
C THR A 214 23.73 14.00 5.50
N LEU A 215 23.81 12.76 6.02
CA LEU A 215 23.39 12.44 7.38
C LEU A 215 24.30 13.16 8.38
N CYS A 216 23.68 13.89 9.34
CA CYS A 216 24.39 14.60 10.39
C CYS A 216 23.61 14.50 11.70
N PHE A 217 24.28 14.05 12.76
CA PHE A 217 23.78 14.06 14.14
C PHE A 217 24.62 15.00 14.98
N THR A 218 23.99 16.00 15.56
CA THR A 218 24.67 17.02 16.37
C THR A 218 24.25 16.83 17.83
N ASP A 219 25.18 16.82 18.76
CA ASP A 219 24.86 16.81 20.19
C ASP A 219 24.04 18.04 20.57
N ALA A 220 22.89 17.82 21.20
CA ALA A 220 21.94 18.90 21.50
C ALA A 220 22.43 19.86 22.59
N GLN A 221 23.47 19.50 23.35
CA GLN A 221 24.03 20.32 24.43
C GLN A 221 25.28 21.06 23.97
N THR A 222 26.22 20.35 23.31
CA THR A 222 27.52 20.93 22.91
C THR A 222 27.51 21.52 21.52
N GLY A 223 26.64 21.06 20.63
CA GLY A 223 26.60 21.43 19.23
C GLY A 223 27.65 20.71 18.37
N ASP A 224 28.35 19.72 18.92
CA ASP A 224 29.38 18.96 18.19
C ASP A 224 28.75 17.92 17.27
N ASP A 225 29.39 17.63 16.13
CA ASP A 225 29.00 16.54 15.25
C ASP A 225 29.39 15.19 15.88
N VAL A 226 28.38 14.37 16.16
CA VAL A 226 28.52 13.04 16.75
C VAL A 226 28.12 11.92 15.79
N THR A 227 27.99 12.23 14.51
CA THR A 227 27.56 11.26 13.48
C THR A 227 28.42 10.03 13.44
N GLU A 228 29.74 10.18 13.52
CA GLU A 228 30.68 9.05 13.58
C GLU A 228 30.40 8.16 14.77
N GLN A 229 30.12 8.74 15.96
CA GLN A 229 29.83 7.99 17.18
C GLN A 229 28.51 7.21 17.07
N VAL A 230 27.48 7.77 16.43
CA VAL A 230 26.21 7.08 16.18
C VAL A 230 26.38 5.92 15.23
N LEU A 231 27.21 6.08 14.21
CA LEU A 231 27.47 5.08 13.15
C LEU A 231 28.61 4.10 13.45
N ASP A 232 29.28 4.24 14.61
CA ASP A 232 30.43 3.42 14.97
C ASP A 232 30.11 1.93 15.16
N SER A 233 31.12 1.12 15.39
CA SER A 233 31.03 -0.32 15.62
C SER A 233 30.19 -0.67 16.84
N GLY A 234 29.54 -1.83 16.83
CA GLY A 234 28.65 -2.31 17.88
C GLY A 234 27.20 -1.89 17.69
N TYR A 235 26.39 -2.13 18.74
CA TYR A 235 24.95 -1.83 18.71
C TYR A 235 24.68 -0.39 19.12
N CYS A 236 23.80 0.27 18.34
CA CYS A 236 23.31 1.61 18.63
C CYS A 236 21.78 1.64 18.43
N PHE A 237 21.07 2.01 19.49
CA PHE A 237 19.64 2.28 19.45
C PHE A 237 19.43 3.78 19.22
N LEU A 238 18.63 4.12 18.24
CA LEU A 238 18.30 5.50 17.89
C LEU A 238 16.79 5.70 18.02
N LEU A 239 16.36 6.39 19.08
CA LEU A 239 14.97 6.82 19.27
C LEU A 239 14.75 8.09 18.47
N THR A 240 13.92 8.08 17.46
CA THR A 240 13.67 9.23 16.58
C THR A 240 12.39 9.96 16.98
N MET A 241 12.49 11.27 17.16
CA MET A 241 11.37 12.17 17.40
C MET A 241 11.45 13.34 16.43
N PRO A 242 10.89 13.22 15.22
CA PRO A 242 10.90 14.31 14.24
C PRO A 242 10.19 15.58 14.73
N GLU A 243 9.23 15.44 15.63
CA GLU A 243 8.47 16.53 16.23
C GLU A 243 8.14 16.19 17.70
N ILE A 244 8.88 16.78 18.65
CA ILE A 244 8.77 16.43 20.07
C ILE A 244 7.36 16.78 20.61
N SER A 245 6.77 17.88 20.16
CA SER A 245 5.48 18.38 20.66
C SER A 245 4.31 17.44 20.37
N THR A 246 4.44 16.55 19.39
CA THR A 246 3.42 15.57 18.98
C THR A 246 3.85 14.13 19.21
N ALA A 247 4.99 13.92 19.89
CA ALA A 247 5.48 12.58 20.20
C ALA A 247 4.53 11.87 21.19
N ASP A 248 4.19 10.61 20.89
CA ASP A 248 3.34 9.79 21.75
C ASP A 248 4.14 9.19 22.90
N ALA A 249 3.80 9.58 24.13
CA ALA A 249 4.44 9.08 25.34
C ALA A 249 3.77 7.82 25.92
N GLY A 250 2.75 7.26 25.26
CA GLY A 250 1.96 6.14 25.79
C GLY A 250 2.76 4.86 26.05
N ASN A 251 3.89 4.67 25.38
CA ASN A 251 4.79 3.51 25.57
C ASN A 251 6.14 3.89 26.18
N ASN A 252 6.18 4.98 26.93
CA ASN A 252 7.42 5.50 27.50
C ASN A 252 8.13 4.51 28.44
N ASP A 253 7.37 3.79 29.26
CA ASP A 253 7.95 2.78 30.17
C ASP A 253 8.78 1.74 29.40
N ARG A 254 8.28 1.31 28.21
CA ARG A 254 9.03 0.39 27.35
C ARG A 254 10.29 1.01 26.75
N ILE A 255 10.27 2.31 26.46
CA ILE A 255 11.47 3.02 25.98
C ILE A 255 12.51 3.08 27.06
N ASN A 256 12.11 3.38 28.30
CA ASN A 256 13.01 3.39 29.45
C ASN A 256 13.58 2.00 29.75
N ASP A 257 12.74 0.94 29.73
CA ASP A 257 13.21 -0.45 29.88
C ASP A 257 14.28 -0.82 28.82
N ILE A 258 14.08 -0.38 27.55
CA ILE A 258 15.05 -0.62 26.48
C ILE A 258 16.35 0.17 26.75
N TYR A 259 16.23 1.40 27.24
CA TYR A 259 17.40 2.22 27.59
C TYR A 259 18.19 1.59 28.70
N ASP A 260 17.56 1.14 29.79
CA ASP A 260 18.20 0.49 30.93
C ASP A 260 18.94 -0.79 30.48
N GLU A 261 18.29 -1.61 29.65
CA GLU A 261 18.94 -2.79 29.04
C GLU A 261 20.13 -2.41 28.15
N CYS A 262 20.07 -1.27 27.45
CA CYS A 262 21.21 -0.78 26.67
C CYS A 262 22.39 -0.40 27.59
N VAL A 263 22.11 0.28 28.71
CA VAL A 263 23.13 0.65 29.69
C VAL A 263 23.79 -0.60 30.30
N ASP A 264 22.97 -1.58 30.69
CA ASP A 264 23.47 -2.83 31.33
C ASP A 264 24.33 -3.66 30.37
N ASN A 265 24.04 -3.63 29.05
CA ASN A 265 24.81 -4.37 28.05
C ASN A 265 25.90 -3.53 27.37
N GLY A 266 26.06 -2.26 27.70
CA GLY A 266 27.04 -1.36 27.08
C GLY A 266 26.71 -1.00 25.62
N TYR A 267 25.42 -1.02 25.25
CA TYR A 267 24.94 -0.55 23.92
C TYR A 267 24.74 0.95 23.95
N ARG A 268 24.97 1.59 22.81
CA ARG A 268 24.69 3.03 22.67
C ARG A 268 23.22 3.26 22.47
N PHE A 269 22.72 4.31 23.09
CA PHE A 269 21.35 4.77 22.93
C PHE A 269 21.34 6.29 22.80
N TYR A 270 20.65 6.82 21.77
CA TYR A 270 20.48 8.25 21.54
C TYR A 270 19.02 8.58 21.27
N LEU A 271 18.57 9.73 21.77
CA LEU A 271 17.33 10.36 21.34
C LEU A 271 17.64 11.37 20.23
N ALA A 272 17.22 11.12 19.00
CA ALA A 272 17.36 12.02 17.86
C ALA A 272 16.10 12.89 17.73
N VAL A 273 16.27 14.21 17.92
CA VAL A 273 15.20 15.20 17.80
C VAL A 273 15.31 15.95 16.47
N GLY A 274 14.15 16.23 15.85
CA GLY A 274 14.09 16.92 14.54
C GLY A 274 14.27 18.43 14.65
N GLU A 275 15.23 18.98 13.89
CA GLU A 275 15.41 20.43 13.79
C GLU A 275 14.34 21.08 12.91
N PRO A 276 13.88 22.31 13.27
CA PRO A 276 14.14 23.04 14.51
C PRO A 276 13.31 22.54 15.69
N TRP A 277 13.93 22.38 16.86
CA TRP A 277 13.27 21.95 18.09
C TRP A 277 13.35 23.05 19.18
N LYS A 278 12.44 22.96 20.17
CA LYS A 278 12.40 23.91 21.30
C LYS A 278 12.87 23.23 22.58
N LYS A 279 13.68 23.95 23.34
CA LYS A 279 14.21 23.44 24.62
C LYS A 279 13.11 23.14 25.63
N GLU A 280 12.03 23.96 25.60
CA GLU A 280 10.87 23.80 26.47
C GLU A 280 10.07 22.53 26.17
N ASP A 281 9.99 22.13 24.89
CA ASP A 281 9.30 20.90 24.48
C ASP A 281 10.10 19.66 24.92
N LEU A 282 11.42 19.70 24.76
CA LEU A 282 12.31 18.64 25.25
C LEU A 282 12.26 18.51 26.76
N GLN A 283 12.29 19.65 27.49
CA GLN A 283 12.22 19.64 28.96
C GLN A 283 10.88 19.05 29.43
N ARG A 284 9.76 19.43 28.82
CA ARG A 284 8.45 18.83 29.12
C ARG A 284 8.43 17.32 28.88
N TRP A 285 9.04 16.86 27.79
CA TRP A 285 9.19 15.45 27.51
C TRP A 285 9.97 14.74 28.62
N VAL A 286 11.13 15.26 28.98
CA VAL A 286 11.98 14.71 30.06
C VAL A 286 11.25 14.70 31.40
N ASP A 287 10.57 15.80 31.76
CA ASP A 287 9.83 15.90 33.04
C ASP A 287 8.66 14.90 33.12
N TYR A 288 8.01 14.63 31.97
CA TYR A 288 6.89 13.70 31.90
C TYR A 288 7.32 12.23 31.86
N THR A 289 8.41 11.93 31.17
CA THR A 289 8.82 10.55 30.84
C THR A 289 9.95 10.03 31.74
N GLY A 290 10.64 10.92 32.48
CA GLY A 290 11.86 10.57 33.21
C GLY A 290 13.06 10.24 32.33
N ALA A 291 13.02 10.63 31.05
CA ALA A 291 14.06 10.32 30.06
C ALA A 291 15.43 10.85 30.49
N ALA A 292 16.44 9.98 30.53
CA ALA A 292 17.82 10.30 30.92
C ALA A 292 18.85 10.00 29.81
N TYR A 293 18.37 9.77 28.60
CA TYR A 293 19.23 9.38 27.47
C TYR A 293 19.92 10.57 26.80
N PRO A 294 21.13 10.37 26.20
CA PRO A 294 21.81 11.39 25.39
C PRO A 294 20.92 11.87 24.24
N VAL A 295 20.86 13.20 24.04
CA VAL A 295 20.03 13.80 23.00
C VAL A 295 20.91 14.33 21.89
N VAL A 296 20.58 13.95 20.66
CA VAL A 296 21.19 14.47 19.43
C VAL A 296 20.13 15.12 18.56
N SER A 297 20.50 16.15 17.81
CA SER A 297 19.62 16.76 16.82
C SER A 297 19.97 16.30 15.41
N ALA A 298 18.98 16.24 14.53
CA ALA A 298 19.15 15.92 13.13
C ALA A 298 18.05 16.58 12.29
N ASP A 299 18.20 16.58 10.96
CA ASP A 299 17.18 17.09 10.06
C ASP A 299 15.84 16.34 10.27
N ALA A 300 14.78 17.10 10.59
CA ALA A 300 13.43 16.57 10.79
C ALA A 300 12.90 15.83 9.57
N VAL A 301 13.27 16.21 8.34
CA VAL A 301 12.85 15.54 7.10
C VAL A 301 13.49 14.16 7.01
N GLN A 302 14.78 14.06 7.34
CA GLN A 302 15.50 12.77 7.41
C GLN A 302 14.90 11.87 8.49
N LEU A 303 14.66 12.37 9.71
CA LEU A 303 14.03 11.57 10.78
C LEU A 303 12.64 11.04 10.39
N LYS A 304 11.82 11.85 9.70
CA LYS A 304 10.53 11.43 9.14
C LYS A 304 10.66 10.35 8.09
N ALA A 305 11.77 10.30 7.36
CA ALA A 305 12.05 9.25 6.37
C ALA A 305 12.61 7.98 7.00
N MET A 306 13.36 8.08 8.12
CA MET A 306 13.95 6.95 8.85
C MET A 306 12.87 6.04 9.43
N VAL A 307 11.93 6.61 10.20
CA VAL A 307 10.81 5.88 10.78
C VAL A 307 9.52 6.66 10.61
N ARG A 308 8.48 6.01 10.11
CA ARG A 308 7.15 6.61 9.89
C ARG A 308 6.30 6.66 11.18
N SER A 309 6.96 6.89 12.33
CA SER A 309 6.33 6.94 13.65
C SER A 309 6.97 8.05 14.48
N ASN A 310 6.24 8.62 15.43
CA ASN A 310 6.72 9.65 16.35
C ASN A 310 6.24 9.35 17.80
N PRO A 311 7.08 8.72 18.65
CA PRO A 311 8.44 8.29 18.40
C PRO A 311 8.56 7.07 17.50
N GLY A 312 9.78 6.83 16.99
CA GLY A 312 10.18 5.60 16.32
C GLY A 312 11.51 5.12 16.85
N LEU A 313 11.76 3.82 16.86
CA LEU A 313 13.00 3.23 17.33
C LEU A 313 13.72 2.51 16.20
N LEU A 314 15.02 2.77 16.06
CA LEU A 314 15.93 2.12 15.12
C LEU A 314 17.00 1.34 15.87
N LEU A 315 17.42 0.23 15.29
CA LEU A 315 18.61 -0.50 15.74
C LEU A 315 19.64 -0.52 14.62
N LEU A 316 20.81 -0.01 14.92
CA LEU A 316 21.99 -0.08 14.08
C LEU A 316 22.99 -1.09 14.68
N ARG A 317 23.72 -1.79 13.81
CA ARG A 317 24.89 -2.59 14.18
C ARG A 317 26.01 -2.28 13.19
N ASP A 318 27.13 -1.80 13.69
CA ASP A 318 28.28 -1.44 12.88
C ASP A 318 27.90 -0.45 11.73
N GLY A 319 27.00 0.49 12.03
CA GLY A 319 26.47 1.44 11.05
C GLY A 319 25.50 0.84 10.01
N ILE A 320 25.06 -0.41 10.18
CA ILE A 320 24.06 -1.06 9.33
C ILE A 320 22.71 -1.07 10.02
N GLN A 321 21.67 -0.63 9.36
CA GLN A 321 20.31 -0.68 9.91
C GLN A 321 19.81 -2.13 9.97
N ILE A 322 19.59 -2.65 11.17
CA ILE A 322 19.14 -4.02 11.39
C ILE A 322 17.62 -4.09 11.45
N ARG A 323 17.01 -3.19 12.23
CA ARG A 323 15.58 -3.23 12.48
C ARG A 323 15.06 -1.86 12.90
N LYS A 324 13.75 -1.68 12.74
CA LYS A 324 13.02 -0.53 13.26
C LYS A 324 11.63 -0.90 13.77
N TRP A 325 11.10 -0.09 14.67
CA TRP A 325 9.81 -0.28 15.31
C TRP A 325 9.06 1.05 15.38
N SER A 326 7.76 0.98 15.30
CA SER A 326 6.87 2.09 15.66
C SER A 326 6.89 2.28 17.17
N GLY A 327 6.66 3.49 17.65
CA GLY A 327 6.38 3.74 19.08
C GLY A 327 5.22 2.92 19.62
N ASN A 328 4.31 2.46 18.75
CA ASN A 328 3.17 1.62 19.14
C ASN A 328 3.52 0.11 19.22
N ASP A 329 4.63 -0.32 18.63
CA ASP A 329 5.03 -1.74 18.53
C ASP A 329 6.45 -1.97 19.07
N LEU A 330 6.79 -1.27 20.14
CA LEU A 330 8.09 -1.44 20.80
C LEU A 330 8.20 -2.84 21.42
N PRO A 331 9.41 -3.45 21.44
CA PRO A 331 9.62 -4.72 22.07
C PRO A 331 9.33 -4.66 23.58
N ILE A 332 8.68 -5.70 24.09
CA ILE A 332 8.42 -5.85 25.53
C ILE A 332 9.56 -6.67 26.13
N LEU A 333 10.32 -6.06 27.02
CA LEU A 333 11.39 -6.69 27.77
C LEU A 333 10.83 -7.11 29.14
N ASN A 334 10.06 -8.19 29.21
CA ASN A 334 9.48 -8.60 30.47
C ASN A 334 10.25 -9.82 31.03
N ASP A 335 10.94 -9.66 32.17
CA ASP A 335 11.77 -10.67 32.79
C ASP A 335 11.10 -12.02 33.06
N ALA A 336 9.83 -12.03 33.39
CA ALA A 336 9.07 -13.26 33.64
C ALA A 336 8.76 -14.05 32.34
N LEU A 337 8.62 -13.39 31.19
CA LEU A 337 8.45 -14.02 29.88
C LEU A 337 9.79 -14.25 29.16
N ALA A 338 10.80 -13.45 29.42
CA ALA A 338 12.15 -13.57 28.85
C ALA A 338 12.83 -14.87 29.25
N GLN A 339 12.59 -15.38 30.47
CA GLN A 339 13.09 -16.67 30.89
C GLN A 339 12.41 -17.86 30.22
N GLN A 340 11.17 -17.71 29.72
CA GLN A 340 10.46 -18.79 29.03
C GLN A 340 10.59 -18.75 27.49
N THR A 341 10.93 -17.62 26.91
CA THR A 341 11.01 -17.54 25.45
C THR A 341 12.17 -16.61 25.05
N TYR A 342 13.31 -17.18 24.74
CA TYR A 342 14.49 -16.54 24.13
C TYR A 342 14.16 -15.58 22.96
N ARG A 343 12.95 -15.64 22.45
CA ARG A 343 12.40 -14.80 21.40
C ARG A 343 12.07 -13.36 21.83
N ASN A 344 11.81 -13.10 23.11
CA ASN A 344 11.34 -11.82 23.60
C ASN A 344 12.39 -11.05 24.42
N SER A 345 13.58 -11.61 24.64
CA SER A 345 14.71 -10.84 25.14
C SER A 345 15.23 -9.91 24.04
N LEU A 346 15.84 -8.80 24.41
CA LEU A 346 16.49 -7.91 23.45
C LEU A 346 17.45 -8.72 22.56
N ARG A 347 18.18 -9.69 23.12
CA ARG A 347 19.05 -10.63 22.40
C ARG A 347 18.30 -11.46 21.36
N GLY A 348 17.14 -12.01 21.70
CA GLY A 348 16.32 -12.78 20.76
C GLY A 348 15.66 -11.91 19.68
N LEU A 349 15.32 -10.66 20.01
CA LEU A 349 14.76 -9.69 19.06
C LEU A 349 15.82 -9.14 18.09
N ILE A 350 17.05 -8.98 18.58
CA ILE A 350 18.20 -8.57 17.77
C ILE A 350 18.66 -9.74 16.87
N GLY A 351 18.20 -10.98 17.14
CA GLY A 351 18.68 -12.16 16.41
C GLY A 351 20.12 -12.53 16.77
N LEU A 352 20.55 -12.15 17.97
CA LEU A 352 21.83 -12.54 18.55
C LEU A 352 21.76 -13.99 19.05
N SER A 353 21.68 -14.94 18.16
CA SER A 353 22.33 -16.20 18.43
C SER A 353 23.82 -15.98 18.19
N ASP A 354 24.62 -16.06 19.23
CA ASP A 354 26.05 -15.81 19.19
C ASP A 354 26.83 -16.73 18.23
N ASP A 355 26.17 -17.73 17.65
CA ASP A 355 26.85 -18.81 16.95
C ASP A 355 26.77 -18.80 15.42
N ASN A 356 25.96 -18.02 14.76
CA ASN A 356 25.89 -17.91 13.27
C ASN A 356 24.57 -17.23 12.80
N GLY A 357 23.98 -16.38 13.59
CA GLY A 357 22.77 -15.66 13.21
C GLY A 357 23.01 -14.79 11.98
N ASP A 358 22.66 -15.31 10.85
CA ASP A 358 22.74 -14.58 9.58
C ASP A 358 21.66 -13.51 9.58
N TRP A 359 21.95 -12.37 10.30
CA TRP A 359 21.15 -11.14 10.25
C TRP A 359 20.94 -10.66 8.79
N ARG A 360 21.67 -11.28 7.84
CA ARG A 360 21.56 -11.06 6.39
C ARG A 360 20.35 -11.74 5.77
N GLU A 361 19.70 -12.69 6.44
CA GLU A 361 18.44 -13.31 5.97
C GLU A 361 17.22 -12.47 6.35
N LEU A 362 17.17 -11.24 5.87
CA LEU A 362 15.97 -10.42 5.96
C LEU A 362 14.82 -11.11 5.18
N PRO A 363 13.57 -11.11 5.72
CA PRO A 363 12.41 -11.70 5.04
C PRO A 363 12.20 -11.17 3.62
N GLU A 364 12.66 -9.96 3.37
CA GLU A 364 12.59 -9.26 2.07
C GLU A 364 13.43 -9.93 0.98
N LYS A 365 14.51 -10.65 1.33
CA LYS A 365 15.39 -11.38 0.40
C LYS A 365 14.98 -12.82 0.13
N SER A 366 13.84 -13.29 0.69
CA SER A 366 13.35 -14.64 0.45
C SER A 366 13.19 -14.92 -1.05
N ARG A 367 13.66 -16.09 -1.52
CA ARG A 367 13.48 -16.54 -2.92
C ARG A 367 12.00 -16.74 -3.28
N PHE A 368 11.14 -16.98 -2.30
CA PHE A 368 9.73 -17.25 -2.52
C PHE A 368 8.90 -15.97 -2.39
N PHE A 369 8.18 -15.60 -3.45
CA PHE A 369 7.34 -14.41 -3.50
C PHE A 369 6.34 -14.32 -2.33
N TRP A 370 5.69 -15.43 -1.95
CA TRP A 370 4.72 -15.46 -0.85
C TRP A 370 5.30 -15.28 0.55
N LYS A 371 6.62 -15.41 0.70
CA LYS A 371 7.32 -15.11 1.97
C LYS A 371 7.67 -13.64 2.08
N ARG A 372 7.73 -12.91 0.98
CA ARG A 372 8.00 -11.47 0.96
C ARG A 372 6.77 -10.69 1.45
N PRO A 373 6.96 -9.55 2.14
CA PRO A 373 5.85 -8.70 2.58
C PRO A 373 4.89 -8.33 1.45
N LEU A 374 5.43 -7.87 0.32
CA LEU A 374 4.64 -7.56 -0.88
C LEU A 374 3.82 -8.76 -1.36
N GLY A 375 4.45 -9.94 -1.42
CA GLY A 375 3.77 -11.15 -1.88
C GLY A 375 2.59 -11.52 -0.99
N ARG A 376 2.74 -11.40 0.34
CA ARG A 376 1.65 -11.65 1.30
C ARG A 376 0.49 -10.66 1.11
N LEU A 377 0.77 -9.37 1.00
CA LEU A 377 -0.27 -8.35 0.77
C LEU A 377 -1.04 -8.62 -0.53
N VAL A 378 -0.32 -8.89 -1.62
CA VAL A 378 -0.92 -9.19 -2.92
C VAL A 378 -1.78 -10.45 -2.86
N LEU A 379 -1.30 -11.52 -2.24
CA LEU A 379 -2.05 -12.78 -2.11
C LEU A 379 -3.29 -12.62 -1.22
N TRP A 380 -3.21 -11.88 -0.13
CA TRP A 380 -4.36 -11.59 0.75
C TRP A 380 -5.45 -10.82 0.02
N TYR A 381 -5.10 -10.05 -1.00
CA TYR A 381 -6.07 -9.38 -1.83
C TYR A 381 -6.58 -10.25 -2.98
N ILE A 382 -5.66 -10.86 -3.74
CA ILE A 382 -6.00 -11.57 -4.98
C ILE A 382 -6.77 -12.86 -4.72
N ILE A 383 -6.39 -13.65 -3.70
CA ILE A 383 -7.03 -14.95 -3.46
C ILE A 383 -8.52 -14.81 -3.17
N PRO A 384 -8.99 -13.97 -2.20
CA PRO A 384 -10.41 -13.80 -1.98
C PRO A 384 -11.13 -13.18 -3.19
N LEU A 385 -10.49 -12.27 -3.91
CA LEU A 385 -11.05 -11.70 -5.14
C LEU A 385 -11.31 -12.77 -6.20
N LEU A 386 -10.35 -13.68 -6.44
CA LEU A 386 -10.51 -14.78 -7.37
C LEU A 386 -11.61 -15.76 -6.92
N VAL A 387 -11.74 -16.00 -5.61
CA VAL A 387 -12.84 -16.80 -5.06
C VAL A 387 -14.19 -16.14 -5.34
N ILE A 388 -14.32 -14.84 -5.11
CA ILE A 388 -15.55 -14.08 -5.41
C ILE A 388 -15.89 -14.18 -6.91
N MET A 389 -14.89 -14.01 -7.78
CA MET A 389 -15.07 -14.12 -9.23
C MET A 389 -15.46 -15.54 -9.67
N ALA A 390 -14.83 -16.57 -9.09
CA ALA A 390 -15.16 -17.96 -9.39
C ALA A 390 -16.60 -18.31 -8.97
N LEU A 391 -17.01 -17.89 -7.78
CA LEU A 391 -18.38 -18.08 -7.28
C LEU A 391 -19.40 -17.35 -8.15
N ASP A 392 -19.10 -16.11 -8.59
CA ASP A 392 -19.96 -15.37 -9.51
C ASP A 392 -20.12 -16.08 -10.84
N ASN A 393 -19.02 -16.54 -11.44
CA ASN A 393 -19.05 -17.26 -12.70
C ASN A 393 -19.79 -18.59 -12.60
N LEU A 394 -19.61 -19.36 -11.52
CA LEU A 394 -20.34 -20.61 -11.26
C LEU A 394 -21.86 -20.33 -11.12
N TRP A 395 -22.22 -19.28 -10.43
CA TRP A 395 -23.63 -18.90 -10.26
C TRP A 395 -24.27 -18.48 -11.58
N VAL A 396 -23.60 -17.64 -12.37
CA VAL A 396 -24.05 -17.24 -13.71
C VAL A 396 -24.15 -18.45 -14.65
N GLY A 397 -23.14 -19.33 -14.63
CA GLY A 397 -23.14 -20.56 -15.40
C GLY A 397 -24.28 -21.50 -15.03
N SER A 398 -24.54 -21.71 -13.74
CA SER A 398 -25.64 -22.55 -13.25
C SER A 398 -27.00 -22.00 -13.70
N LYS A 399 -27.20 -20.69 -13.65
CA LYS A 399 -28.41 -20.02 -14.11
C LYS A 399 -28.62 -20.15 -15.62
N TYR A 400 -27.53 -20.04 -16.40
CA TYR A 400 -27.56 -20.26 -17.85
C TYR A 400 -27.92 -21.72 -18.17
N TYR A 401 -27.29 -22.69 -17.49
CA TYR A 401 -27.56 -24.12 -17.66
C TYR A 401 -29.01 -24.47 -17.33
N ARG A 402 -29.58 -23.96 -16.21
CA ARG A 402 -30.99 -24.15 -15.86
C ARG A 402 -31.94 -23.60 -16.94
N ARG A 403 -31.67 -22.41 -17.48
CA ARG A 403 -32.46 -21.82 -18.58
C ARG A 403 -32.34 -22.63 -19.88
N TYR A 404 -31.15 -23.12 -20.19
CA TYR A 404 -30.90 -23.97 -21.35
C TYR A 404 -31.67 -25.29 -21.27
N THR A 405 -31.61 -25.98 -20.12
CA THR A 405 -32.33 -27.25 -19.89
C THR A 405 -33.85 -27.06 -19.92
N GLN A 406 -34.38 -25.95 -19.36
CA GLN A 406 -35.80 -25.63 -19.47
C GLN A 406 -36.23 -25.40 -20.92
N ARG A 407 -35.48 -24.60 -21.69
CA ARG A 407 -35.78 -24.37 -23.12
C ARG A 407 -35.72 -25.66 -23.94
N ARG A 408 -34.77 -26.55 -23.63
CA ARG A 408 -34.65 -27.86 -24.29
C ARG A 408 -35.85 -28.78 -23.95
N ARG A 409 -36.33 -28.76 -22.70
CA ARG A 409 -37.54 -29.50 -22.29
C ARG A 409 -38.77 -28.98 -23.01
N LEU A 410 -38.97 -27.67 -23.04
CA LEU A 410 -40.10 -27.05 -23.75
C LEU A 410 -40.10 -27.38 -25.27
N ARG A 411 -38.97 -27.31 -25.92
CA ARG A 411 -38.85 -27.72 -27.35
C ARG A 411 -39.17 -29.17 -27.56
N ARG A 412 -38.76 -30.06 -26.65
CA ARG A 412 -39.11 -31.51 -26.74
C ARG A 412 -40.60 -31.71 -26.57
N GLN A 413 -41.28 -31.02 -25.67
CA GLN A 413 -42.70 -31.08 -25.47
C GLN A 413 -43.48 -30.53 -26.71
N GLN A 414 -43.05 -29.45 -27.29
CA GLN A 414 -43.63 -28.92 -28.53
C GLN A 414 -43.46 -29.86 -29.69
N ASN A 415 -42.30 -30.48 -29.86
CA ASN A 415 -42.10 -31.44 -30.94
C ASN A 415 -42.92 -32.73 -30.72
N ALA A 416 -43.09 -33.22 -29.46
CA ALA A 416 -43.94 -34.37 -29.17
C ALA A 416 -45.42 -34.09 -29.42
N GLN A 417 -45.88 -32.86 -29.23
CA GLN A 417 -47.25 -32.47 -29.56
C GLN A 417 -47.46 -32.23 -31.07
N ALA A 418 -46.39 -31.92 -31.83
CA ALA A 418 -46.43 -31.69 -33.26
C ALA A 418 -46.32 -32.97 -34.11
N THR A 419 -46.01 -34.12 -33.51
CA THR A 419 -45.96 -35.39 -34.20
C THR A 419 -47.40 -35.91 -34.31
N PRO A 420 -48.01 -36.04 -35.50
CA PRO A 420 -49.37 -36.62 -35.65
C PRO A 420 -49.35 -38.04 -35.15
N ALA A 421 -50.46 -38.45 -34.51
CA ALA A 421 -50.65 -39.82 -34.07
C ALA A 421 -50.51 -40.78 -35.30
N PRO A 422 -49.88 -41.95 -35.14
CA PRO A 422 -49.83 -42.89 -36.26
C PRO A 422 -51.26 -43.26 -36.65
N GLU A 423 -51.58 -43.06 -37.93
CA GLU A 423 -52.85 -43.56 -38.52
C GLU A 423 -52.92 -45.04 -38.21
N MET A 424 -53.94 -45.46 -37.44
CA MET A 424 -54.23 -46.88 -37.26
C MET A 424 -54.73 -47.41 -38.62
N ASP A 425 -53.92 -48.26 -39.22
CA ASP A 425 -54.28 -49.04 -40.41
C ASP A 425 -55.59 -49.78 -40.09
N GLN A 426 -56.68 -49.35 -40.69
CA GLN A 426 -57.94 -50.12 -40.70
C GLN A 426 -57.65 -51.33 -41.57
N GLN A 427 -57.39 -52.48 -40.94
CA GLN A 427 -57.42 -53.76 -41.61
C GLN A 427 -58.80 -54.00 -42.18
N GLU A 428 -58.93 -53.96 -43.46
CA GLU A 428 -60.06 -54.38 -44.28
C GLU A 428 -60.45 -55.80 -43.91
N GLU A 429 -61.61 -56.03 -43.33
CA GLU A 429 -62.24 -57.34 -43.17
C GLU A 429 -62.62 -57.82 -44.55
N ALA A 430 -62.01 -58.86 -45.05
CA ALA A 430 -62.40 -59.59 -46.23
C ALA A 430 -63.70 -60.44 -45.96
N PRO A 431 -64.68 -60.45 -46.86
CA PRO A 431 -65.92 -61.21 -46.67
C PRO A 431 -65.72 -62.70 -46.78
N ALA A 432 -66.27 -63.46 -45.86
CA ALA A 432 -66.32 -64.88 -45.86
C ALA A 432 -67.17 -65.37 -47.08
N GLU A 433 -66.56 -66.08 -48.00
CA GLU A 433 -67.26 -66.84 -48.99
C GLU A 433 -67.88 -68.10 -48.38
N GLU A 434 -69.19 -68.14 -48.46
CA GLU A 434 -70.04 -69.34 -48.22
C GLU A 434 -69.92 -70.28 -49.40
N ASN A 435 -69.52 -71.53 -49.17
CA ASN A 435 -69.77 -72.62 -50.11
C ASN A 435 -70.11 -73.95 -49.40
N GLN A 436 -71.21 -74.42 -49.69
CA GLN A 436 -71.91 -75.68 -49.61
C GLN A 436 -71.18 -76.92 -49.02
#